data_81a2f05500dac6d72a08a75b2749c70c
#
_entry.id   81a2f05500dac6d72a08a75b2749c70c
#
_cell.length_a   1.000
_cell.length_b   1.000
_cell.length_c   1.000
_cell.angle_alpha   90.00
_cell.angle_beta   90.00
_cell.angle_gamma   90.00
#
_symmetry.space_group_name_H-M   'P 1'
#
loop_
_entity.id
_entity.type
_entity.pdbx_description
1 polymer ?
#
loop_
_entity_poly.entity_id
_entity_poly.type
_entity_poly.pdbx_seq_one_letter_code
_entity_poly.pdbx_strand_id
1 'polypeptide(L)'
;MNEKNNNFPIRVLHVMGIMNRGGAETMIMNLYRKINRSKVQFDFVENSFERAAYDDEIEALGGKIYRCPHFNGKNYFQYKKWWKEFFKQHKDEYGIVHGHIGSTAAIYLKEAKRNGLFTIAHSHSSGFTFSVGSILYRVLAYNTRNIADYFFACSDSAGRDRFGKGIVSKSNYRVLNNAIDTDLFKYDVKIRNEVRKELSLENSYVVGHIGRFETVKNHKFIIEVFKCIKNKENKNYKLLLVGEGILKRDIENYAKELGVEDDVIFTGMRTDVNRLIQAMDVFIFPSLYEGLPVTLVEVQTSGLPCVISDKIPSESIITKELVTVKSLGDSPDEWADQIIGRLGEKRVSRVDEITTNGYDISKTSKELMDFYLHIGINYE
;
A
#
# COMPACT_ATOMS: atom_id res chain seq x y z
N MET A 1 0.47 19.11 -41.14
CA MET A 1 0.32 18.35 -39.90
C MET A 1 -0.57 19.19 -39.00
N ASN A 2 -1.85 18.82 -38.85
CA ASN A 2 -2.74 19.54 -37.96
C ASN A 2 -2.28 19.29 -36.53
N GLU A 3 -1.83 20.34 -35.84
CA GLU A 3 -1.71 20.33 -34.38
C GLU A 3 -3.12 20.10 -33.83
N LYS A 4 -3.44 18.86 -33.46
CA LYS A 4 -4.63 18.56 -32.68
C LYS A 4 -4.51 19.36 -31.40
N ASN A 5 -5.47 20.24 -31.13
CA ASN A 5 -5.61 20.93 -29.85
C ASN A 5 -5.70 19.87 -28.73
N ASN A 6 -4.57 19.51 -28.16
CA ASN A 6 -4.55 18.64 -26.98
C ASN A 6 -5.23 19.41 -25.84
N ASN A 7 -6.48 19.10 -25.54
CA ASN A 7 -7.19 19.61 -24.37
C ASN A 7 -6.54 19.03 -23.10
N PHE A 8 -5.50 19.65 -22.60
CA PHE A 8 -4.92 19.32 -21.31
C PHE A 8 -5.65 20.05 -20.18
N PRO A 9 -5.74 19.43 -18.98
CA PRO A 9 -5.30 18.07 -18.63
C PRO A 9 -6.27 16.97 -19.12
N ILE A 10 -5.72 15.81 -19.53
CA ILE A 10 -6.52 14.60 -19.71
C ILE A 10 -7.06 14.20 -18.33
N ARG A 11 -8.37 14.06 -18.20
CA ARG A 11 -9.00 13.66 -16.94
C ARG A 11 -9.19 12.14 -16.91
N VAL A 12 -8.66 11.51 -15.86
CA VAL A 12 -8.76 10.07 -15.60
C VAL A 12 -9.72 9.86 -14.43
N LEU A 13 -10.77 9.07 -14.65
CA LEU A 13 -11.74 8.74 -13.61
C LEU A 13 -11.31 7.49 -12.84
N HIS A 14 -10.91 7.65 -11.59
CA HIS A 14 -10.61 6.57 -10.67
C HIS A 14 -11.86 6.08 -9.94
N VAL A 15 -12.12 4.77 -9.96
CA VAL A 15 -13.27 4.18 -9.24
C VAL A 15 -12.75 3.46 -8.00
N MET A 16 -13.02 4.03 -6.83
CA MET A 16 -12.52 3.59 -5.52
C MET A 16 -13.66 3.16 -4.58
N GLY A 17 -13.32 2.47 -3.48
CA GLY A 17 -14.27 2.15 -2.41
C GLY A 17 -14.67 3.42 -1.67
N ILE A 18 -13.83 3.84 -0.76
CA ILE A 18 -13.87 5.11 -0.03
C ILE A 18 -12.42 5.56 0.18
N MET A 19 -12.10 6.81 -0.08
CA MET A 19 -10.74 7.35 -0.05
C MET A 19 -10.23 7.60 1.39
N ASN A 20 -10.28 6.54 2.20
CA ASN A 20 -9.66 6.50 3.53
C ASN A 20 -8.19 6.06 3.45
N ARG A 21 -7.48 6.00 4.59
CA ARG A 21 -6.06 5.64 4.66
C ARG A 21 -5.84 4.13 4.57
N GLY A 22 -6.24 3.52 3.44
CA GLY A 22 -5.93 2.14 3.08
C GLY A 22 -4.73 2.05 2.14
N GLY A 23 -4.27 0.84 1.82
CA GLY A 23 -3.09 0.64 0.98
C GLY A 23 -3.28 1.09 -0.47
N ALA A 24 -4.43 0.76 -1.09
CA ALA A 24 -4.75 1.16 -2.45
C ALA A 24 -4.96 2.68 -2.56
N GLU A 25 -5.70 3.26 -1.62
CA GLU A 25 -6.00 4.68 -1.55
C GLU A 25 -4.74 5.50 -1.34
N THR A 26 -3.87 5.08 -0.43
CA THR A 26 -2.57 5.74 -0.19
C THR A 26 -1.67 5.67 -1.41
N MET A 27 -1.62 4.52 -2.10
CA MET A 27 -0.86 4.37 -3.36
C MET A 27 -1.34 5.37 -4.41
N ILE A 28 -2.65 5.45 -4.64
CA ILE A 28 -3.22 6.38 -5.64
C ILE A 28 -2.97 7.84 -5.25
N MET A 29 -3.09 8.19 -3.97
CA MET A 29 -2.78 9.54 -3.50
C MET A 29 -1.29 9.88 -3.64
N ASN A 30 -0.39 8.93 -3.40
CA ASN A 30 1.03 9.13 -3.64
C ASN A 30 1.33 9.42 -5.12
N LEU A 31 0.70 8.70 -6.05
CA LEU A 31 0.77 8.97 -7.48
C LEU A 31 0.19 10.36 -7.81
N TYR A 32 -0.98 10.70 -7.25
CA TYR A 32 -1.68 11.95 -7.53
C TYR A 32 -0.92 13.19 -7.03
N ARG A 33 -0.21 13.09 -5.90
CA ARG A 33 0.69 14.15 -5.40
C ARG A 33 1.84 14.44 -6.35
N LYS A 34 2.37 13.40 -7.03
CA LYS A 34 3.59 13.50 -7.87
C LYS A 34 3.30 13.71 -9.35
N ILE A 35 2.12 13.32 -9.85
CA ILE A 35 1.78 13.48 -11.26
C ILE A 35 1.70 14.96 -11.67
N ASN A 36 2.10 15.27 -12.91
CA ASN A 36 1.92 16.61 -13.44
C ASN A 36 0.45 16.88 -13.80
N ARG A 37 -0.27 17.52 -12.86
CA ARG A 37 -1.72 17.80 -12.96
C ARG A 37 -2.11 18.76 -14.09
N SER A 38 -1.16 19.51 -14.65
CA SER A 38 -1.43 20.29 -15.87
C SER A 38 -1.52 19.43 -17.13
N LYS A 39 -1.09 18.17 -17.08
CA LYS A 39 -1.14 17.21 -18.18
C LYS A 39 -2.20 16.12 -17.95
N VAL A 40 -2.23 15.57 -16.73
CA VAL A 40 -3.16 14.51 -16.34
C VAL A 40 -3.77 14.84 -14.97
N GLN A 41 -5.09 14.87 -14.91
CA GLN A 41 -5.84 15.17 -13.69
C GLN A 41 -6.65 13.95 -13.27
N PHE A 42 -6.69 13.65 -11.96
CA PHE A 42 -7.48 12.58 -11.41
C PHE A 42 -8.78 13.09 -10.82
N ASP A 43 -9.87 12.38 -11.15
CA ASP A 43 -11.16 12.51 -10.51
C ASP A 43 -11.57 11.16 -9.93
N PHE A 44 -12.46 11.17 -8.96
CA PHE A 44 -12.79 9.98 -8.18
C PHE A 44 -14.29 9.71 -8.16
N VAL A 45 -14.66 8.44 -8.31
CA VAL A 45 -15.98 7.93 -7.90
C VAL A 45 -15.79 7.04 -6.70
N GLU A 46 -16.45 7.36 -5.60
CA GLU A 46 -16.44 6.58 -4.38
C GLU A 46 -17.79 5.88 -4.14
N ASN A 47 -17.73 4.61 -3.73
CA ASN A 47 -18.92 3.83 -3.40
C ASN A 47 -19.40 4.09 -1.96
N SER A 48 -19.40 5.36 -1.55
CA SER A 48 -19.85 5.83 -0.25
C SER A 48 -20.36 7.26 -0.36
N PHE A 49 -21.32 7.61 0.49
CA PHE A 49 -21.81 8.99 0.65
C PHE A 49 -21.11 9.71 1.81
N GLU A 50 -20.30 9.01 2.59
CA GLU A 50 -19.55 9.57 3.71
C GLU A 50 -18.31 10.32 3.19
N ARG A 51 -17.90 11.37 3.92
CA ARG A 51 -16.66 12.07 3.64
C ARG A 51 -15.48 11.20 4.07
N ALA A 52 -14.50 11.10 3.21
CA ALA A 52 -13.31 10.27 3.41
C ALA A 52 -12.09 11.10 3.86
N ALA A 53 -11.08 10.41 4.39
CA ALA A 53 -9.89 11.06 4.94
C ALA A 53 -9.03 11.81 3.91
N TYR A 54 -9.13 11.47 2.62
CA TYR A 54 -8.39 12.12 1.54
C TYR A 54 -9.21 13.14 0.73
N ASP A 55 -10.51 13.33 1.03
CA ASP A 55 -11.38 14.20 0.22
C ASP A 55 -10.88 15.63 0.12
N ASP A 56 -10.53 16.23 1.27
CA ASP A 56 -10.04 17.62 1.31
C ASP A 56 -8.77 17.79 0.47
N GLU A 57 -7.89 16.79 0.50
CA GLU A 57 -6.66 16.80 -0.27
C GLU A 57 -6.92 16.61 -1.77
N ILE A 58 -7.83 15.70 -2.15
CA ILE A 58 -8.23 15.50 -3.55
C ILE A 58 -8.78 16.80 -4.14
N GLU A 59 -9.69 17.46 -3.41
CA GLU A 59 -10.29 18.73 -3.82
C GLU A 59 -9.24 19.84 -3.93
N ALA A 60 -8.31 19.93 -2.96
CA ALA A 60 -7.21 20.90 -2.97
C ALA A 60 -6.23 20.68 -4.15
N LEU A 61 -6.06 19.44 -4.60
CA LEU A 61 -5.27 19.09 -5.79
C LEU A 61 -6.03 19.29 -7.11
N GLY A 62 -7.30 19.75 -7.08
CA GLY A 62 -8.14 20.04 -8.22
C GLY A 62 -8.94 18.85 -8.76
N GLY A 63 -8.99 17.74 -8.00
CA GLY A 63 -9.80 16.57 -8.33
C GLY A 63 -11.27 16.76 -7.97
N LYS A 64 -12.16 16.14 -8.75
CA LYS A 64 -13.59 16.06 -8.46
C LYS A 64 -13.89 14.73 -7.76
N ILE A 65 -14.85 14.72 -6.84
CA ILE A 65 -15.32 13.52 -6.15
C ILE A 65 -16.81 13.33 -6.42
N TYR A 66 -17.16 12.16 -6.94
CA TYR A 66 -18.54 11.76 -7.17
C TYR A 66 -18.92 10.62 -6.22
N ARG A 67 -20.14 10.64 -5.71
CA ARG A 67 -20.65 9.65 -4.76
C ARG A 67 -21.58 8.67 -5.43
N CYS A 68 -21.23 7.40 -5.40
CA CYS A 68 -22.01 6.30 -5.96
C CYS A 68 -22.64 5.47 -4.83
N PRO A 69 -23.87 4.95 -5.00
CA PRO A 69 -24.45 4.04 -4.02
C PRO A 69 -23.55 2.84 -3.73
N HIS A 70 -23.43 2.44 -2.47
CA HIS A 70 -22.72 1.21 -2.11
C HIS A 70 -23.41 -0.02 -2.74
N PHE A 71 -22.63 -0.88 -3.39
CA PHE A 71 -23.14 -2.11 -3.98
C PHE A 71 -23.29 -3.20 -2.92
N ASN A 72 -24.51 -3.72 -2.76
CA ASN A 72 -24.85 -4.76 -1.79
C ASN A 72 -25.41 -6.04 -2.43
N GLY A 73 -25.31 -6.17 -3.75
CA GLY A 73 -25.84 -7.30 -4.54
C GLY A 73 -27.34 -7.19 -4.83
N LYS A 74 -28.15 -6.77 -3.87
CA LYS A 74 -29.61 -6.61 -4.06
C LYS A 74 -29.97 -5.39 -4.93
N ASN A 75 -29.11 -4.38 -4.93
CA ASN A 75 -29.31 -3.13 -5.68
C ASN A 75 -28.64 -3.14 -7.07
N TYR A 76 -28.43 -4.32 -7.68
CA TYR A 76 -27.75 -4.45 -8.97
C TYR A 76 -28.28 -3.53 -10.07
N PHE A 77 -29.61 -3.49 -10.27
CA PHE A 77 -30.22 -2.68 -11.32
C PHE A 77 -30.09 -1.17 -11.05
N GLN A 78 -30.25 -0.75 -9.78
CA GLN A 78 -30.06 0.64 -9.36
C GLN A 78 -28.61 1.08 -9.54
N TYR A 79 -27.65 0.27 -9.09
CA TYR A 79 -26.21 0.52 -9.24
C TYR A 79 -25.81 0.64 -10.69
N LYS A 80 -26.29 -0.28 -11.56
CA LYS A 80 -26.04 -0.24 -12.99
C LYS A 80 -26.69 0.98 -13.65
N LYS A 81 -27.91 1.36 -13.26
CA LYS A 81 -28.60 2.55 -13.75
C LYS A 81 -27.82 3.81 -13.42
N TRP A 82 -27.30 3.93 -12.20
CA TRP A 82 -26.47 5.04 -11.76
C TRP A 82 -25.25 5.22 -12.69
N TRP A 83 -24.49 4.15 -12.95
CA TRP A 83 -23.34 4.19 -13.84
C TRP A 83 -23.68 4.57 -15.27
N LYS A 84 -24.81 4.07 -15.79
CA LYS A 84 -25.30 4.42 -17.13
C LYS A 84 -25.62 5.91 -17.21
N GLU A 85 -26.27 6.46 -16.22
CA GLU A 85 -26.63 7.89 -16.17
C GLU A 85 -25.38 8.75 -15.98
N PHE A 86 -24.49 8.35 -15.10
CA PHE A 86 -23.22 9.04 -14.85
C PHE A 86 -22.39 9.18 -16.13
N PHE A 87 -22.10 8.07 -16.83
CA PHE A 87 -21.30 8.15 -18.06
C PHE A 87 -22.02 8.90 -19.20
N LYS A 88 -23.34 8.88 -19.24
CA LYS A 88 -24.10 9.70 -20.19
C LYS A 88 -23.96 11.20 -19.92
N GLN A 89 -23.91 11.60 -18.64
CA GLN A 89 -23.77 13.01 -18.25
C GLN A 89 -22.34 13.52 -18.41
N HIS A 90 -21.33 12.64 -18.23
CA HIS A 90 -19.91 12.99 -18.20
C HIS A 90 -19.11 12.41 -19.38
N LYS A 91 -19.77 12.01 -20.47
CA LYS A 91 -19.13 11.32 -21.61
C LYS A 91 -17.99 12.11 -22.26
N ASP A 92 -18.11 13.45 -22.25
CA ASP A 92 -17.15 14.35 -22.90
C ASP A 92 -16.07 14.86 -21.92
N GLU A 93 -16.14 14.46 -20.64
CA GLU A 93 -15.17 14.86 -19.61
C GLU A 93 -14.04 13.84 -19.46
N TYR A 94 -14.30 12.56 -19.73
CA TYR A 94 -13.38 11.46 -19.48
C TYR A 94 -13.11 10.64 -20.73
N GLY A 95 -11.83 10.36 -21.01
CA GLY A 95 -11.41 9.37 -22.00
C GLY A 95 -11.03 8.02 -21.34
N ILE A 96 -10.69 8.02 -20.04
CA ILE A 96 -10.12 6.88 -19.33
C ILE A 96 -10.84 6.64 -18.01
N VAL A 97 -11.21 5.37 -17.74
CA VAL A 97 -11.70 4.90 -16.44
C VAL A 97 -10.71 3.89 -15.87
N HIS A 98 -10.14 4.21 -14.70
CA HIS A 98 -9.22 3.33 -13.96
C HIS A 98 -9.93 2.77 -12.73
N GLY A 99 -10.32 1.51 -12.80
CA GLY A 99 -11.11 0.83 -11.78
C GLY A 99 -10.26 0.07 -10.77
N HIS A 100 -10.47 0.35 -9.49
CA HIS A 100 -9.78 -0.28 -8.36
C HIS A 100 -10.69 -1.21 -7.55
N ILE A 101 -12.02 -1.08 -7.69
CA ILE A 101 -12.98 -1.97 -7.04
C ILE A 101 -13.23 -3.19 -7.92
N GLY A 102 -12.57 -4.28 -7.59
CA GLY A 102 -12.69 -5.46 -8.39
C GLY A 102 -14.05 -6.16 -8.36
N SER A 103 -14.85 -6.06 -7.28
CA SER A 103 -16.16 -6.72 -7.14
C SER A 103 -17.18 -6.26 -8.17
N THR A 104 -17.20 -4.96 -8.45
CA THR A 104 -18.17 -4.33 -9.34
C THR A 104 -17.58 -3.93 -10.68
N ALA A 105 -16.30 -4.23 -10.92
CA ALA A 105 -15.57 -3.84 -12.13
C ALA A 105 -16.29 -4.25 -13.42
N ALA A 106 -16.85 -5.45 -13.47
CA ALA A 106 -17.60 -5.91 -14.64
C ALA A 106 -18.88 -5.09 -14.92
N ILE A 107 -19.38 -4.33 -13.95
CA ILE A 107 -20.56 -3.48 -14.11
C ILE A 107 -20.12 -2.11 -14.66
N TYR A 108 -19.29 -1.38 -13.88
CA TYR A 108 -18.95 0.00 -14.26
C TYR A 108 -18.00 0.08 -15.45
N LEU A 109 -17.02 -0.83 -15.60
CA LEU A 109 -16.16 -0.85 -16.79
C LEU A 109 -16.93 -1.20 -18.05
N LYS A 110 -17.96 -2.07 -17.96
CA LYS A 110 -18.82 -2.37 -19.11
C LYS A 110 -19.65 -1.16 -19.55
N GLU A 111 -20.17 -0.38 -18.61
CA GLU A 111 -20.90 0.84 -18.95
C GLU A 111 -19.95 1.94 -19.45
N ALA A 112 -18.74 2.08 -18.90
CA ALA A 112 -17.70 2.96 -19.42
C ALA A 112 -17.34 2.63 -20.87
N LYS A 113 -17.06 1.36 -21.17
CA LYS A 113 -16.71 0.89 -22.52
C LYS A 113 -17.83 1.11 -23.54
N ARG A 114 -19.11 0.99 -23.12
CA ARG A 114 -20.27 1.29 -23.98
C ARG A 114 -20.37 2.78 -24.37
N ASN A 115 -19.76 3.64 -23.57
CA ASN A 115 -19.68 5.08 -23.85
C ASN A 115 -18.36 5.47 -24.52
N GLY A 116 -17.57 4.51 -25.02
CA GLY A 116 -16.33 4.75 -25.78
C GLY A 116 -15.10 5.05 -24.92
N LEU A 117 -15.17 4.88 -23.56
CA LEU A 117 -14.03 5.15 -22.70
C LEU A 117 -13.05 3.98 -22.67
N PHE A 118 -11.75 4.27 -22.59
CA PHE A 118 -10.73 3.28 -22.33
C PHE A 118 -10.81 2.78 -20.89
N THR A 119 -10.78 1.48 -20.71
CA THR A 119 -11.08 0.85 -19.42
C THR A 119 -9.88 0.11 -18.85
N ILE A 120 -9.53 0.43 -17.61
CA ILE A 120 -8.40 -0.17 -16.88
C ILE A 120 -8.94 -0.88 -15.63
N ALA A 121 -8.53 -2.13 -15.42
CA ALA A 121 -8.79 -2.86 -14.19
C ALA A 121 -7.50 -3.00 -13.38
N HIS A 122 -7.51 -2.59 -12.10
CA HIS A 122 -6.36 -2.65 -11.20
C HIS A 122 -6.63 -3.53 -9.99
N SER A 123 -5.74 -4.49 -9.72
CA SER A 123 -5.79 -5.38 -8.54
C SER A 123 -4.80 -4.92 -7.48
N HIS A 124 -5.28 -4.70 -6.24
CA HIS A 124 -4.46 -4.23 -5.11
C HIS A 124 -4.18 -5.29 -4.04
N SER A 125 -4.71 -6.51 -4.19
CA SER A 125 -4.51 -7.58 -3.22
C SER A 125 -4.37 -8.93 -3.88
N SER A 126 -3.53 -9.78 -3.32
CA SER A 126 -3.47 -11.22 -3.54
C SER A 126 -4.23 -11.95 -2.43
N GLY A 127 -4.76 -13.12 -2.75
CA GLY A 127 -5.48 -14.00 -1.83
C GLY A 127 -6.96 -13.65 -1.65
N PHE A 128 -7.73 -14.70 -1.36
CA PHE A 128 -9.16 -14.61 -1.04
C PHE A 128 -9.45 -15.47 0.18
N THR A 129 -10.17 -14.91 1.14
CA THR A 129 -10.80 -15.72 2.19
C THR A 129 -11.96 -16.53 1.59
N PHE A 130 -11.99 -17.83 1.89
CA PHE A 130 -13.09 -18.69 1.44
C PHE A 130 -14.35 -18.38 2.25
N SER A 131 -15.30 -17.66 1.64
CA SER A 131 -16.64 -17.45 2.15
C SER A 131 -17.65 -17.51 1.02
N VAL A 132 -18.93 -17.77 1.31
CA VAL A 132 -20.01 -17.78 0.28
C VAL A 132 -20.05 -16.43 -0.47
N GLY A 133 -19.87 -15.31 0.25
CA GLY A 133 -19.79 -13.98 -0.34
C GLY A 133 -18.60 -13.83 -1.29
N SER A 134 -17.44 -14.44 -1.00
CA SER A 134 -16.27 -14.37 -1.84
C SER A 134 -16.43 -15.16 -3.16
N ILE A 135 -17.22 -16.22 -3.17
CA ILE A 135 -17.52 -16.98 -4.41
C ILE A 135 -18.38 -16.14 -5.36
N LEU A 136 -19.46 -15.53 -4.85
CA LEU A 136 -20.31 -14.63 -5.65
C LEU A 136 -19.48 -13.43 -6.21
N TYR A 137 -18.64 -12.89 -5.37
CA TYR A 137 -17.69 -11.84 -5.73
C TYR A 137 -16.77 -12.25 -6.90
N ARG A 138 -16.21 -13.49 -6.85
CA ARG A 138 -15.37 -14.03 -7.93
C ARG A 138 -16.14 -14.17 -9.23
N VAL A 139 -17.38 -14.64 -9.18
CA VAL A 139 -18.24 -14.81 -10.36
C VAL A 139 -18.53 -13.46 -11.00
N LEU A 140 -18.92 -12.44 -10.21
CA LEU A 140 -19.17 -11.08 -10.71
C LEU A 140 -17.90 -10.44 -11.30
N ALA A 141 -16.76 -10.66 -10.65
CA ALA A 141 -15.49 -10.09 -11.08
C ALA A 141 -14.86 -10.83 -12.27
N TYR A 142 -15.25 -12.08 -12.53
CA TYR A 142 -14.64 -12.93 -13.56
C TYR A 142 -14.70 -12.27 -14.95
N ASN A 143 -15.83 -11.68 -15.29
CA ASN A 143 -16.05 -11.04 -16.60
C ASN A 143 -15.18 -9.79 -16.84
N THR A 144 -14.57 -9.22 -15.81
CA THR A 144 -13.65 -8.06 -15.96
C THR A 144 -12.53 -8.37 -16.96
N ARG A 145 -12.09 -9.65 -17.02
CA ARG A 145 -11.07 -10.15 -17.95
C ARG A 145 -11.41 -9.98 -19.44
N ASN A 146 -12.70 -9.92 -19.75
CA ASN A 146 -13.21 -9.78 -21.11
C ASN A 146 -13.69 -8.35 -21.43
N ILE A 147 -13.66 -7.46 -20.42
CA ILE A 147 -14.21 -6.10 -20.54
C ILE A 147 -13.09 -5.08 -20.58
N ALA A 148 -12.16 -5.12 -19.63
CA ALA A 148 -11.09 -4.15 -19.51
C ALA A 148 -10.13 -4.21 -20.71
N ASP A 149 -9.70 -3.03 -21.16
CA ASP A 149 -8.75 -2.88 -22.26
C ASP A 149 -7.31 -3.05 -21.76
N TYR A 150 -7.05 -2.70 -20.50
CA TYR A 150 -5.75 -2.83 -19.85
C TYR A 150 -5.86 -3.31 -18.41
N PHE A 151 -4.79 -3.93 -17.90
CA PHE A 151 -4.77 -4.52 -16.56
C PHE A 151 -3.53 -4.10 -15.80
N PHE A 152 -3.74 -3.57 -14.60
CA PHE A 152 -2.68 -3.35 -13.61
C PHE A 152 -2.86 -4.26 -12.40
N ALA A 153 -1.76 -4.61 -11.75
CA ALA A 153 -1.75 -5.24 -10.44
C ALA A 153 -0.58 -4.72 -9.60
N CYS A 154 -0.73 -4.68 -8.28
CA CYS A 154 0.34 -4.27 -7.37
C CYS A 154 1.49 -5.28 -7.26
N SER A 155 1.27 -6.53 -7.72
CA SER A 155 2.27 -7.60 -7.82
C SER A 155 1.84 -8.65 -8.85
N ASP A 156 2.75 -9.49 -9.29
CA ASP A 156 2.44 -10.61 -10.18
C ASP A 156 1.47 -11.61 -9.53
N SER A 157 1.60 -11.87 -8.24
CA SER A 157 0.68 -12.73 -7.49
C SER A 157 -0.74 -12.16 -7.49
N ALA A 158 -0.90 -10.87 -7.19
CA ALA A 158 -2.20 -10.17 -7.24
C ALA A 158 -2.84 -10.21 -8.65
N GLY A 159 -2.02 -10.06 -9.69
CA GLY A 159 -2.45 -10.16 -11.08
C GLY A 159 -2.92 -11.56 -11.45
N ARG A 160 -2.15 -12.58 -11.10
CA ARG A 160 -2.51 -13.99 -11.36
C ARG A 160 -3.78 -14.42 -10.65
N ASP A 161 -3.91 -14.04 -9.37
CA ASP A 161 -5.09 -14.35 -8.57
C ASP A 161 -6.35 -13.68 -9.12
N ARG A 162 -6.22 -12.43 -9.54
CA ARG A 162 -7.36 -11.64 -10.00
C ARG A 162 -7.72 -11.90 -11.45
N PHE A 163 -6.74 -11.88 -12.34
CA PHE A 163 -6.97 -11.92 -13.79
C PHE A 163 -6.63 -13.27 -14.41
N GLY A 164 -5.89 -14.12 -13.71
CA GLY A 164 -5.44 -15.42 -14.18
C GLY A 164 -4.22 -15.36 -15.09
N LYS A 165 -3.55 -16.52 -15.24
CA LYS A 165 -2.29 -16.65 -16.00
C LYS A 165 -2.40 -16.14 -17.44
N GLY A 166 -3.56 -16.31 -18.10
CA GLY A 166 -3.76 -15.90 -19.49
C GLY A 166 -3.77 -14.40 -19.72
N ILE A 167 -4.09 -13.58 -18.71
CA ILE A 167 -4.05 -12.11 -18.82
C ILE A 167 -2.65 -11.61 -18.48
N VAL A 168 -2.03 -12.11 -17.41
CA VAL A 168 -0.70 -11.63 -16.97
C VAL A 168 0.43 -11.92 -17.97
N SER A 169 0.19 -12.76 -18.96
CA SER A 169 1.13 -13.02 -20.07
C SER A 169 0.89 -12.15 -21.31
N LYS A 170 -0.09 -11.24 -21.29
CA LYS A 170 -0.42 -10.37 -22.44
C LYS A 170 0.29 -9.02 -22.38
N SER A 171 0.44 -8.36 -23.53
CA SER A 171 1.03 -7.01 -23.64
C SER A 171 0.20 -5.91 -22.99
N ASN A 172 -1.10 -6.14 -22.76
CA ASN A 172 -2.00 -5.22 -22.07
C ASN A 172 -2.10 -5.47 -20.55
N TYR A 173 -1.07 -6.09 -19.96
CA TYR A 173 -0.90 -6.26 -18.53
C TYR A 173 0.46 -5.70 -18.07
N ARG A 174 0.46 -5.06 -16.92
CA ARG A 174 1.68 -4.58 -16.25
C ARG A 174 1.53 -4.58 -14.74
N VAL A 175 2.62 -4.90 -14.02
CA VAL A 175 2.70 -4.64 -12.58
C VAL A 175 2.96 -3.14 -12.37
N LEU A 176 2.14 -2.52 -11.53
CA LEU A 176 2.30 -1.16 -11.02
C LEU A 176 2.51 -1.26 -9.51
N ASN A 177 3.75 -1.22 -9.10
CA ASN A 177 4.13 -1.40 -7.70
C ASN A 177 3.55 -0.32 -6.79
N ASN A 178 3.29 -0.66 -5.53
CA ASN A 178 2.96 0.31 -4.49
C ASN A 178 4.22 1.12 -4.14
N ALA A 179 4.54 2.07 -5.00
CA ALA A 179 5.75 2.88 -4.91
C ALA A 179 5.66 3.91 -3.77
N ILE A 180 6.82 4.26 -3.23
CA ILE A 180 7.01 5.20 -2.13
C ILE A 180 7.85 6.40 -2.56
N ASP A 181 7.84 7.46 -1.77
CA ASP A 181 8.78 8.56 -1.92
C ASP A 181 10.13 8.16 -1.32
N THR A 182 11.02 7.59 -2.16
CA THR A 182 12.30 7.03 -1.72
C THR A 182 13.21 8.06 -1.08
N ASP A 183 13.10 9.33 -1.46
CA ASP A 183 13.87 10.43 -0.87
C ASP A 183 13.48 10.68 0.61
N LEU A 184 12.20 10.52 0.95
CA LEU A 184 11.73 10.65 2.34
C LEU A 184 12.25 9.56 3.26
N PHE A 185 12.52 8.36 2.71
CA PHE A 185 12.97 7.20 3.50
C PHE A 185 14.47 6.96 3.43
N LYS A 186 15.20 7.78 2.66
CA LYS A 186 16.67 7.73 2.62
C LYS A 186 17.25 7.86 4.03
N TYR A 187 18.24 7.00 4.35
CA TYR A 187 18.90 7.08 5.66
C TYR A 187 19.59 8.43 5.86
N ASP A 188 19.29 9.08 6.98
CA ASP A 188 19.88 10.34 7.41
C ASP A 188 20.27 10.27 8.90
N VAL A 189 21.57 10.35 9.16
CA VAL A 189 22.13 10.29 10.52
C VAL A 189 21.70 11.50 11.37
N LYS A 190 21.45 12.67 10.77
CA LYS A 190 20.98 13.84 11.53
C LYS A 190 19.57 13.62 12.03
N ILE A 191 18.67 13.20 11.14
CA ILE A 191 17.30 12.85 11.51
C ILE A 191 17.29 11.73 12.56
N ARG A 192 18.14 10.71 12.40
CA ARG A 192 18.29 9.65 13.38
C ARG A 192 18.62 10.21 14.77
N ASN A 193 19.62 11.08 14.87
CA ASN A 193 20.05 11.65 16.15
C ASN A 193 18.97 12.54 16.77
N GLU A 194 18.26 13.36 15.95
CA GLU A 194 17.13 14.16 16.39
C GLU A 194 16.02 13.32 17.01
N VAL A 195 15.54 12.31 16.27
CA VAL A 195 14.43 11.46 16.72
C VAL A 195 14.83 10.63 17.96
N ARG A 196 16.08 10.13 18.00
CA ARG A 196 16.56 9.41 19.17
C ARG A 196 16.62 10.29 20.41
N LYS A 197 16.98 11.58 20.27
CA LYS A 197 16.93 12.55 21.35
C LYS A 197 15.48 12.89 21.76
N GLU A 198 14.57 13.08 20.77
CA GLU A 198 13.13 13.32 21.02
C GLU A 198 12.49 12.20 21.85
N LEU A 199 12.91 10.96 21.63
CA LEU A 199 12.35 9.77 22.26
C LEU A 199 13.22 9.21 23.41
N SER A 200 14.30 9.92 23.80
CA SER A 200 15.26 9.49 24.84
C SER A 200 15.88 8.10 24.56
N LEU A 201 16.30 7.89 23.32
CA LEU A 201 16.84 6.62 22.78
C LEU A 201 18.33 6.64 22.50
N GLU A 202 19.07 7.73 22.85
CA GLU A 202 20.48 7.94 22.44
C GLU A 202 21.40 6.79 22.81
N ASN A 203 21.18 6.18 23.98
CA ASN A 203 22.01 5.09 24.52
C ASN A 203 21.31 3.73 24.47
N SER A 204 20.37 3.53 23.54
CA SER A 204 19.57 2.31 23.47
C SER A 204 19.77 1.59 22.14
N TYR A 205 19.64 0.27 22.13
CA TYR A 205 19.37 -0.50 20.93
C TYR A 205 17.85 -0.53 20.71
N VAL A 206 17.41 -0.12 19.53
CA VAL A 206 15.98 0.07 19.24
C VAL A 206 15.49 -0.98 18.23
N VAL A 207 14.66 -1.90 18.73
CA VAL A 207 13.88 -2.80 17.89
C VAL A 207 12.59 -2.09 17.50
N GLY A 208 12.26 -2.00 16.21
CA GLY A 208 11.10 -1.26 15.73
C GLY A 208 10.06 -2.13 15.05
N HIS A 209 8.80 -1.75 15.17
CA HIS A 209 7.68 -2.28 14.39
C HIS A 209 6.70 -1.17 14.04
N ILE A 210 6.17 -1.22 12.81
CA ILE A 210 5.17 -0.28 12.30
C ILE A 210 3.99 -1.08 11.74
N GLY A 211 2.82 -0.89 12.33
CA GLY A 211 1.63 -1.58 11.88
C GLY A 211 0.42 -1.31 12.77
N ARG A 212 -0.79 -1.55 12.22
CA ARG A 212 -2.02 -1.46 13.00
C ARG A 212 -2.06 -2.55 14.07
N PHE A 213 -2.51 -2.23 15.26
CA PHE A 213 -2.69 -3.21 16.33
C PHE A 213 -3.89 -4.12 16.03
N GLU A 214 -3.68 -5.05 15.11
CA GLU A 214 -4.60 -6.08 14.64
C GLU A 214 -3.92 -7.46 14.71
N THR A 215 -4.73 -8.52 14.76
CA THR A 215 -4.24 -9.91 14.87
C THR A 215 -3.19 -10.24 13.80
N VAL A 216 -3.37 -9.76 12.59
CA VAL A 216 -2.48 -10.07 11.46
C VAL A 216 -1.03 -9.59 11.67
N LYS A 217 -0.81 -8.51 12.44
CA LYS A 217 0.53 -7.95 12.72
C LYS A 217 1.27 -8.64 13.86
N ASN A 218 0.57 -9.51 14.62
CA ASN A 218 1.16 -10.41 15.61
C ASN A 218 1.96 -9.72 16.71
N HIS A 219 1.44 -8.62 17.26
CA HIS A 219 2.14 -7.82 18.29
C HIS A 219 2.44 -8.60 19.56
N LYS A 220 1.62 -9.58 19.96
CA LYS A 220 1.94 -10.45 21.11
C LYS A 220 3.29 -11.13 20.94
N PHE A 221 3.50 -11.74 19.77
CA PHE A 221 4.78 -12.38 19.46
C PHE A 221 5.96 -11.39 19.48
N ILE A 222 5.73 -10.13 19.04
CA ILE A 222 6.77 -9.09 19.12
C ILE A 222 7.17 -8.84 20.58
N ILE A 223 6.20 -8.75 21.51
CA ILE A 223 6.47 -8.57 22.94
C ILE A 223 7.23 -9.78 23.52
N GLU A 224 6.86 -11.02 23.14
CA GLU A 224 7.55 -12.24 23.55
C GLU A 224 9.00 -12.26 23.08
N VAL A 225 9.25 -11.96 21.82
CA VAL A 225 10.61 -11.85 21.27
C VAL A 225 11.41 -10.76 22.00
N PHE A 226 10.80 -9.60 22.27
CA PHE A 226 11.45 -8.52 22.97
C PHE A 226 11.82 -8.92 24.42
N LYS A 227 10.94 -9.66 25.11
CA LYS A 227 11.26 -10.24 26.42
C LYS A 227 12.47 -11.18 26.36
N CYS A 228 12.57 -12.02 25.34
CA CYS A 228 13.74 -12.89 25.15
C CYS A 228 15.01 -12.07 24.92
N ILE A 229 14.96 -11.00 24.09
CA ILE A 229 16.11 -10.08 23.88
C ILE A 229 16.59 -9.51 25.22
N LYS A 230 15.68 -9.01 26.07
CA LYS A 230 16.00 -8.42 27.38
C LYS A 230 16.68 -9.42 28.31
N ASN A 231 16.31 -10.70 28.21
CA ASN A 231 16.85 -11.75 29.07
C ASN A 231 18.26 -12.25 28.66
N LYS A 232 18.61 -12.12 27.35
CA LYS A 232 19.88 -12.65 26.81
C LYS A 232 21.08 -11.75 27.12
N GLU A 233 20.91 -10.44 27.13
CA GLU A 233 22.02 -9.52 27.32
C GLU A 233 21.61 -8.33 28.19
N ASN A 234 22.50 -7.94 29.10
CA ASN A 234 22.32 -6.78 29.98
C ASN A 234 22.70 -5.48 29.24
N LYS A 235 21.96 -5.17 28.15
CA LYS A 235 22.08 -3.94 27.39
C LYS A 235 20.80 -3.14 27.47
N ASN A 236 20.87 -1.85 27.14
CA ASN A 236 19.68 -0.99 27.11
C ASN A 236 18.92 -1.20 25.78
N TYR A 237 17.91 -2.06 25.79
CA TYR A 237 17.03 -2.32 24.67
C TYR A 237 15.71 -1.57 24.83
N LYS A 238 15.21 -1.00 23.74
CA LYS A 238 13.88 -0.41 23.65
C LYS A 238 13.12 -0.99 22.46
N LEU A 239 11.83 -1.21 22.65
CA LEU A 239 10.91 -1.61 21.59
C LEU A 239 10.05 -0.40 21.18
N LEU A 240 10.14 0.01 19.92
CA LEU A 240 9.37 1.13 19.36
C LEU A 240 8.22 0.61 18.50
N LEU A 241 7.00 0.72 19.02
CA LEU A 241 5.76 0.29 18.34
C LEU A 241 5.00 1.51 17.80
N VAL A 242 4.85 1.57 16.46
CA VAL A 242 4.20 2.68 15.76
C VAL A 242 2.89 2.22 15.16
N GLY A 243 1.78 2.81 15.57
CA GLY A 243 0.44 2.51 15.05
C GLY A 243 -0.65 2.62 16.10
N GLU A 244 -1.87 2.40 15.65
CA GLU A 244 -3.09 2.32 16.47
C GLU A 244 -3.90 1.08 16.05
N GLY A 245 -4.86 0.67 16.85
CA GLY A 245 -5.76 -0.43 16.53
C GLY A 245 -6.42 -1.04 17.74
N ILE A 246 -7.38 -1.93 17.50
CA ILE A 246 -8.28 -2.49 18.52
C ILE A 246 -7.55 -3.31 19.60
N LEU A 247 -6.39 -3.88 19.28
CA LEU A 247 -5.62 -4.71 20.20
C LEU A 247 -4.59 -3.93 21.03
N LYS A 248 -4.42 -2.61 20.83
CA LYS A 248 -3.37 -1.83 21.49
C LYS A 248 -3.38 -1.99 23.00
N ARG A 249 -4.55 -1.84 23.64
CA ARG A 249 -4.70 -1.98 25.08
C ARG A 249 -4.33 -3.38 25.59
N ASP A 250 -4.67 -4.41 24.82
CA ASP A 250 -4.33 -5.78 25.17
C ASP A 250 -2.82 -6.01 25.10
N ILE A 251 -2.15 -5.41 24.14
CA ILE A 251 -0.70 -5.49 23.98
C ILE A 251 0.05 -4.69 25.07
N GLU A 252 -0.47 -3.52 25.45
CA GLU A 252 0.06 -2.75 26.61
C GLU A 252 -0.05 -3.56 27.92
N ASN A 253 -1.18 -4.22 28.15
CA ASN A 253 -1.37 -5.10 29.30
C ASN A 253 -0.41 -6.31 29.24
N TYR A 254 -0.26 -6.91 28.06
CA TYR A 254 0.64 -8.06 27.88
C TYR A 254 2.12 -7.69 28.10
N ALA A 255 2.54 -6.49 27.72
CA ALA A 255 3.88 -5.99 28.04
C ALA A 255 4.10 -5.88 29.56
N LYS A 256 3.08 -5.44 30.33
CA LYS A 256 3.12 -5.41 31.82
C LYS A 256 3.19 -6.81 32.41
N GLU A 257 2.37 -7.75 31.92
CA GLU A 257 2.40 -9.14 32.38
C GLU A 257 3.80 -9.77 32.24
N LEU A 258 4.51 -9.42 31.15
CA LEU A 258 5.87 -9.89 30.92
C LEU A 258 6.94 -9.03 31.57
N GLY A 259 6.60 -7.91 32.22
CA GLY A 259 7.53 -7.00 32.93
C GLY A 259 8.52 -6.33 31.96
N VAL A 260 8.06 -5.86 30.82
CA VAL A 260 8.85 -5.13 29.84
C VAL A 260 8.27 -3.78 29.46
N GLU A 261 7.18 -3.35 30.10
CA GLU A 261 6.42 -2.14 29.79
C GLU A 261 7.26 -0.87 29.77
N ASP A 262 8.23 -0.74 30.72
CA ASP A 262 9.10 0.45 30.82
C ASP A 262 10.07 0.59 29.63
N ASP A 263 10.24 -0.49 28.87
CA ASP A 263 11.12 -0.53 27.70
C ASP A 263 10.36 -0.56 26.36
N VAL A 264 9.01 -0.50 26.39
CA VAL A 264 8.16 -0.46 25.20
C VAL A 264 7.58 0.93 25.00
N ILE A 265 7.85 1.53 23.85
CA ILE A 265 7.37 2.86 23.49
C ILE A 265 6.22 2.71 22.48
N PHE A 266 5.00 3.08 22.90
CA PHE A 266 3.81 3.11 22.07
C PHE A 266 3.60 4.54 21.56
N THR A 267 3.91 4.82 20.30
CA THR A 267 3.82 6.19 19.76
C THR A 267 2.42 6.60 19.32
N GLY A 268 1.51 5.63 19.19
CA GLY A 268 0.24 5.87 18.54
C GLY A 268 0.36 6.04 17.01
N MET A 269 -0.68 6.59 16.39
CA MET A 269 -0.66 6.87 14.95
C MET A 269 0.23 8.09 14.66
N ARG A 270 1.20 7.92 13.77
CA ARG A 270 2.17 8.94 13.37
C ARG A 270 2.10 9.22 11.87
N THR A 271 2.34 10.45 11.48
CA THR A 271 2.45 10.88 10.08
C THR A 271 3.91 10.98 9.60
N ASP A 272 4.86 10.99 10.54
CA ASP A 272 6.30 11.10 10.32
C ASP A 272 7.02 9.76 10.49
N VAL A 273 6.42 8.68 9.95
CA VAL A 273 6.97 7.31 10.00
C VAL A 273 8.38 7.25 9.42
N ASN A 274 8.65 8.00 8.35
CA ASN A 274 9.96 8.13 7.73
C ASN A 274 11.04 8.61 8.72
N ARG A 275 10.71 9.49 9.68
CA ARG A 275 11.62 9.94 10.73
C ARG A 275 11.82 8.84 11.80
N LEU A 276 10.73 8.17 12.21
CA LEU A 276 10.78 7.11 13.23
C LEU A 276 11.62 5.91 12.78
N ILE A 277 11.55 5.52 11.51
CA ILE A 277 12.39 4.47 10.92
C ILE A 277 13.88 4.77 11.10
N GLN A 278 14.29 6.06 11.05
CA GLN A 278 15.69 6.44 11.25
C GLN A 278 16.19 6.10 12.66
N ALA A 279 15.33 6.16 13.67
CA ALA A 279 15.71 5.89 15.07
C ALA A 279 15.95 4.41 15.39
N MET A 280 15.40 3.50 14.59
CA MET A 280 15.46 2.05 14.79
C MET A 280 16.84 1.48 14.40
N ASP A 281 17.22 0.36 15.00
CA ASP A 281 18.44 -0.41 14.68
C ASP A 281 18.12 -1.71 13.94
N VAL A 282 16.98 -2.36 14.25
CA VAL A 282 16.47 -3.53 13.56
C VAL A 282 14.95 -3.43 13.50
N PHE A 283 14.36 -3.85 12.38
CA PHE A 283 12.91 -3.93 12.20
C PHE A 283 12.42 -5.37 12.36
N ILE A 284 11.42 -5.60 13.20
CA ILE A 284 10.75 -6.89 13.37
C ILE A 284 9.39 -6.90 12.70
N PHE A 285 9.11 -7.92 11.87
CA PHE A 285 7.86 -8.00 11.10
C PHE A 285 7.28 -9.43 11.05
N PRO A 286 6.74 -9.95 12.17
CA PRO A 286 6.24 -11.32 12.29
C PRO A 286 4.78 -11.46 11.87
N SER A 287 4.35 -10.71 10.84
CA SER A 287 2.97 -10.74 10.36
C SER A 287 2.54 -12.14 9.95
N LEU A 288 1.29 -12.50 10.27
CA LEU A 288 0.69 -13.78 9.93
C LEU A 288 0.33 -13.86 8.43
N TYR A 289 0.09 -12.73 7.83
CA TYR A 289 -0.23 -12.59 6.41
C TYR A 289 -0.03 -11.14 5.97
N GLU A 290 0.47 -10.93 4.75
CA GLU A 290 0.54 -9.63 4.07
C GLU A 290 0.20 -9.79 2.58
N GLY A 291 -0.32 -8.72 1.99
CA GLY A 291 -0.36 -8.57 0.54
C GLY A 291 1.01 -8.18 -0.01
N LEU A 292 1.20 -6.89 -0.29
CA LEU A 292 2.53 -6.31 -0.53
C LEU A 292 2.77 -5.24 0.55
N PRO A 293 3.58 -5.53 1.60
CA PRO A 293 3.75 -4.62 2.73
C PRO A 293 4.63 -3.42 2.34
N VAL A 294 4.01 -2.28 2.08
CA VAL A 294 4.70 -1.03 1.74
C VAL A 294 5.71 -0.64 2.82
N THR A 295 5.36 -0.83 4.09
CA THR A 295 6.26 -0.58 5.23
C THR A 295 7.59 -1.32 5.10
N LEU A 296 7.60 -2.56 4.57
CA LEU A 296 8.85 -3.29 4.36
C LEU A 296 9.71 -2.66 3.25
N VAL A 297 9.08 -2.07 2.23
CA VAL A 297 9.80 -1.31 1.19
C VAL A 297 10.41 -0.04 1.79
N GLU A 298 9.65 0.70 2.62
CA GLU A 298 10.10 1.91 3.33
C GLU A 298 11.32 1.62 4.22
N VAL A 299 11.26 0.54 4.97
CA VAL A 299 12.33 0.11 5.88
C VAL A 299 13.59 -0.29 5.10
N GLN A 300 13.45 -1.09 4.03
CA GLN A 300 14.58 -1.46 3.16
C GLN A 300 15.21 -0.24 2.50
N THR A 301 14.40 0.75 2.06
CA THR A 301 14.93 2.01 1.47
C THR A 301 15.89 2.72 2.41
N SER A 302 15.58 2.73 3.70
CA SER A 302 16.44 3.34 4.72
C SER A 302 17.67 2.49 5.09
N GLY A 303 17.86 1.32 4.47
CA GLY A 303 18.94 0.40 4.82
C GLY A 303 18.83 -0.19 6.23
N LEU A 304 17.62 -0.30 6.77
CA LEU A 304 17.38 -0.85 8.11
C LEU A 304 17.30 -2.38 8.03
N PRO A 305 18.12 -3.14 8.78
CA PRO A 305 18.02 -4.59 8.84
C PRO A 305 16.65 -5.04 9.33
N CYS A 306 16.12 -6.12 8.72
CA CYS A 306 14.79 -6.64 8.98
C CYS A 306 14.82 -8.12 9.33
N VAL A 307 14.03 -8.52 10.35
CA VAL A 307 13.69 -9.92 10.62
C VAL A 307 12.19 -10.07 10.38
N ILE A 308 11.81 -10.87 9.40
CA ILE A 308 10.42 -10.98 8.91
C ILE A 308 9.93 -12.42 8.92
N SER A 309 8.60 -12.62 8.92
CA SER A 309 8.03 -13.96 8.84
C SER A 309 8.12 -14.57 7.44
N ASP A 310 8.11 -15.90 7.37
CA ASP A 310 8.01 -16.70 6.16
C ASP A 310 6.64 -16.57 5.44
N LYS A 311 5.70 -15.81 6.02
CA LYS A 311 4.39 -15.50 5.44
C LYS A 311 4.40 -14.20 4.61
N ILE A 312 5.51 -13.48 4.63
CA ILE A 312 5.68 -12.27 3.84
C ILE A 312 5.99 -12.67 2.38
N PRO A 313 5.29 -12.09 1.37
CA PRO A 313 5.59 -12.37 -0.03
C PRO A 313 7.04 -12.04 -0.39
N SER A 314 7.73 -12.99 -1.02
CA SER A 314 9.13 -12.80 -1.45
C SER A 314 9.32 -11.64 -2.43
N GLU A 315 8.28 -11.25 -3.16
CA GLU A 315 8.25 -10.09 -4.06
C GLU A 315 8.51 -8.76 -3.32
N SER A 316 8.28 -8.70 -2.00
CA SER A 316 8.55 -7.52 -1.16
C SER A 316 9.98 -7.47 -0.59
N ILE A 317 10.76 -8.55 -0.79
CA ILE A 317 12.18 -8.61 -0.39
C ILE A 317 13.03 -8.13 -1.56
N ILE A 318 13.34 -6.84 -1.56
CA ILE A 318 14.09 -6.17 -2.65
C ILE A 318 15.59 -6.27 -2.37
N THR A 319 16.00 -5.87 -1.17
CA THR A 319 17.39 -5.88 -0.71
C THR A 319 17.63 -7.10 0.18
N LYS A 320 18.02 -8.22 -0.42
CA LYS A 320 18.09 -9.53 0.25
C LYS A 320 19.02 -9.54 1.46
N GLU A 321 20.14 -8.84 1.40
CA GLU A 321 21.11 -8.78 2.50
C GLU A 321 20.58 -8.07 3.74
N LEU A 322 19.56 -7.22 3.63
CA LEU A 322 18.93 -6.58 4.78
C LEU A 322 17.88 -7.46 5.45
N VAL A 323 17.41 -8.52 4.79
CA VAL A 323 16.22 -9.25 5.24
C VAL A 323 16.57 -10.67 5.66
N THR A 324 16.32 -10.98 6.94
CA THR A 324 16.33 -12.33 7.48
C THR A 324 14.91 -12.87 7.56
N VAL A 325 14.64 -13.99 6.88
CA VAL A 325 13.33 -14.66 6.94
C VAL A 325 13.34 -15.73 8.01
N LYS A 326 12.35 -15.70 8.91
CA LYS A 326 12.16 -16.68 9.99
C LYS A 326 10.79 -17.31 9.91
N SER A 327 10.69 -18.58 10.28
CA SER A 327 9.39 -19.24 10.41
C SER A 327 8.61 -18.71 11.62
N LEU A 328 7.29 -18.59 11.49
CA LEU A 328 6.42 -18.35 12.65
C LEU A 328 6.30 -19.56 13.57
N GLY A 329 6.78 -20.73 13.14
CA GLY A 329 6.92 -21.92 13.98
C GLY A 329 8.17 -21.91 14.86
N ASP A 330 9.13 -21.02 14.58
CA ASP A 330 10.33 -20.86 15.41
C ASP A 330 9.98 -20.14 16.72
N SER A 331 10.71 -20.45 17.78
CA SER A 331 10.47 -19.86 19.11
C SER A 331 10.80 -18.35 19.14
N PRO A 332 10.20 -17.58 20.07
CA PRO A 332 10.58 -16.19 20.31
C PRO A 332 12.07 -16.01 20.60
N ASP A 333 12.71 -17.01 21.24
CA ASP A 333 14.13 -17.03 21.58
C ASP A 333 15.01 -17.08 20.32
N GLU A 334 14.66 -17.91 19.33
CA GLU A 334 15.37 -18.01 18.04
C GLU A 334 15.21 -16.73 17.20
N TRP A 335 14.06 -16.06 17.28
CA TRP A 335 13.86 -14.74 16.66
C TRP A 335 14.72 -13.67 17.34
N ALA A 336 14.82 -13.72 18.69
CA ALA A 336 15.66 -12.81 19.46
C ALA A 336 17.14 -12.91 19.05
N ASP A 337 17.67 -14.13 18.84
CA ASP A 337 19.03 -14.33 18.36
C ASP A 337 19.29 -13.68 17.00
N GLN A 338 18.34 -13.80 16.06
CA GLN A 338 18.47 -13.17 14.77
C GLN A 338 18.43 -11.63 14.87
N ILE A 339 17.60 -11.06 15.72
CA ILE A 339 17.52 -9.62 15.95
C ILE A 339 18.81 -9.10 16.58
N ILE A 340 19.30 -9.77 17.63
CA ILE A 340 20.56 -9.39 18.30
C ILE A 340 21.73 -9.46 17.32
N GLY A 341 21.80 -10.51 16.50
CA GLY A 341 22.83 -10.68 15.47
C GLY A 341 22.88 -9.59 14.40
N ARG A 342 21.78 -8.87 14.22
CA ARG A 342 21.67 -7.76 13.25
C ARG A 342 21.92 -6.36 13.85
N LEU A 343 22.01 -6.29 15.19
CA LEU A 343 22.26 -5.01 15.86
C LEU A 343 23.68 -4.50 15.61
N GLY A 344 23.81 -3.20 15.37
CA GLY A 344 25.10 -2.56 15.09
C GLY A 344 25.57 -2.67 13.64
N GLU A 345 24.81 -3.30 12.77
CA GLU A 345 25.10 -3.27 11.32
C GLU A 345 25.11 -1.82 10.81
N LYS A 346 26.10 -1.50 9.98
CA LYS A 346 26.21 -0.18 9.39
C LYS A 346 25.07 0.04 8.37
N ARG A 347 24.24 1.01 8.64
CA ARG A 347 23.16 1.40 7.73
C ARG A 347 23.70 2.16 6.52
N VAL A 348 23.26 1.73 5.33
CA VAL A 348 23.52 2.39 4.06
C VAL A 348 22.20 2.45 3.30
N SER A 349 21.83 3.64 2.84
CA SER A 349 20.60 3.85 2.08
C SER A 349 20.56 2.96 0.82
N ARG A 350 19.39 2.43 0.50
CA ARG A 350 19.15 1.51 -0.64
C ARG A 350 18.23 2.12 -1.72
N VAL A 351 18.18 3.44 -1.79
CA VAL A 351 17.33 4.17 -2.75
C VAL A 351 17.51 3.68 -4.17
N ASP A 352 18.77 3.47 -4.63
CA ASP A 352 19.03 3.05 -6.01
C ASP A 352 18.46 1.65 -6.32
N GLU A 353 18.61 0.70 -5.38
CA GLU A 353 18.07 -0.64 -5.55
C GLU A 353 16.52 -0.62 -5.58
N ILE A 354 15.91 0.12 -4.67
CA ILE A 354 14.46 0.28 -4.56
C ILE A 354 13.89 0.94 -5.83
N THR A 355 14.55 1.99 -6.31
CA THR A 355 14.19 2.72 -7.54
C THR A 355 14.31 1.84 -8.78
N THR A 356 15.38 1.04 -8.87
CA THR A 356 15.62 0.13 -10.01
C THR A 356 14.55 -0.97 -10.06
N ASN A 357 14.06 -1.42 -8.90
CA ASN A 357 12.99 -2.40 -8.79
C ASN A 357 11.57 -1.80 -8.95
N GLY A 358 11.46 -0.51 -9.31
CA GLY A 358 10.19 0.12 -9.66
C GLY A 358 9.34 0.57 -8.47
N TYR A 359 9.96 0.82 -7.30
CA TYR A 359 9.26 1.29 -6.10
C TYR A 359 9.47 2.79 -5.81
N ASP A 360 10.07 3.55 -6.73
CA ASP A 360 10.14 5.01 -6.64
C ASP A 360 8.89 5.67 -7.21
N ILE A 361 8.23 6.49 -6.39
CA ILE A 361 6.95 7.12 -6.75
C ILE A 361 7.10 8.15 -7.87
N SER A 362 8.23 8.86 -7.95
CA SER A 362 8.46 9.89 -8.96
C SER A 362 8.60 9.25 -10.34
N LYS A 363 9.34 8.13 -10.43
CA LYS A 363 9.46 7.34 -11.65
C LYS A 363 8.13 6.69 -12.04
N THR A 364 7.46 6.05 -11.08
CA THR A 364 6.18 5.36 -11.31
C THR A 364 5.07 6.33 -11.73
N SER A 365 5.00 7.52 -11.13
CA SER A 365 4.00 8.53 -11.52
C SER A 365 4.25 9.08 -12.92
N LYS A 366 5.52 9.27 -13.31
CA LYS A 366 5.89 9.67 -14.67
C LYS A 366 5.49 8.62 -15.70
N GLU A 367 5.83 7.36 -15.45
CA GLU A 367 5.50 6.25 -16.34
C GLU A 367 3.97 6.06 -16.49
N LEU A 368 3.22 6.22 -15.39
CA LEU A 368 1.75 6.16 -15.43
C LEU A 368 1.16 7.36 -16.18
N MET A 369 1.72 8.55 -15.99
CA MET A 369 1.32 9.75 -16.75
C MET A 369 1.55 9.55 -18.24
N ASP A 370 2.73 9.09 -18.65
CA ASP A 370 3.07 8.87 -20.06
C ASP A 370 2.14 7.80 -20.67
N PHE A 371 1.78 6.77 -19.91
CA PHE A 371 0.79 5.79 -20.32
C PHE A 371 -0.60 6.41 -20.58
N TYR A 372 -1.11 7.26 -19.67
CA TYR A 372 -2.39 7.93 -19.86
C TYR A 372 -2.39 8.90 -21.04
N LEU A 373 -1.30 9.65 -21.22
CA LEU A 373 -1.13 10.57 -22.35
C LEU A 373 -1.16 9.82 -23.69
N HIS A 374 -0.46 8.67 -23.76
CA HIS A 374 -0.46 7.84 -24.96
C HIS A 374 -1.86 7.34 -25.33
N ILE A 375 -2.66 6.96 -24.33
CA ILE A 375 -4.04 6.52 -24.55
C ILE A 375 -4.91 7.71 -24.96
N GLY A 376 -4.87 8.83 -24.22
CA GLY A 376 -5.70 9.99 -24.49
C GLY A 376 -5.52 10.55 -25.90
N ILE A 377 -4.28 10.55 -26.42
CA ILE A 377 -3.99 10.99 -27.79
C ILE A 377 -4.52 10.03 -28.87
N ASN A 378 -4.62 8.73 -28.56
CA ASN A 378 -5.03 7.71 -29.55
C ASN A 378 -6.51 7.37 -29.51
N TYR A 379 -7.26 7.85 -28.53
CA TYR A 379 -8.71 7.58 -28.36
C TYR A 379 -9.59 8.79 -28.73
N GLU A 380 -9.02 9.95 -29.08
CA GLU A 380 -9.69 11.06 -29.76
C GLU A 380 -9.67 10.81 -31.28
#